data_ac43cca2f9e797ae1e6ba4a98d75ab5c
#
_entry.id   ac43cca2f9e797ae1e6ba4a98d75ab5c
#
_cell.length_a   1.000
_cell.length_b   1.000
_cell.length_c   1.000
_cell.angle_alpha   90.00
_cell.angle_beta   90.00
_cell.angle_gamma   90.00
#
_symmetry.space_group_name_H-M   'P 1'
#
loop_
_entity.id
_entity.type
_entity.pdbx_description
1 polymer ?
#
loop_
_entity_poly.entity_id
_entity_poly.type
_entity_poly.pdbx_seq_one_letter_code
_entity_poly.pdbx_strand_id
1 'polypeptide(L)'
;MLDEFPGTLISTEWHSPGYTPGDSDFEECYYYDNFGGCYGARGNLFNVGGIPHTEWNGEYDLTGGWANGNWEPAYDYFIGFYNQLIGSETPYDIVINGFKDGLTVNYDITVSMDDNHSSQNQKVEIIVVEDKIMSYWTGASEYHNARNVARYWISTEDLDISSAGESQTFSGSFEIDEEAWNPDSVKIISMVQNYGNYHVHQVQELNVNEFDTDQDGVMNNEDNCLSEYNPGQEDID
;
A
#
# COMPACT_ATOMS: atom_id res chain seq x y z
N MET A 1 -14.34 1.40 -7.84
CA MET A 1 -14.12 2.10 -6.56
C MET A 1 -12.78 2.83 -6.50
N LEU A 2 -11.62 2.19 -6.64
CA LEU A 2 -10.32 2.90 -6.54
C LEU A 2 -10.21 4.10 -7.47
N ASP A 3 -10.66 3.97 -8.72
CA ASP A 3 -10.65 5.08 -9.69
C ASP A 3 -11.75 6.14 -9.44
N GLU A 4 -12.74 5.83 -8.58
CA GLU A 4 -13.81 6.77 -8.20
C GLU A 4 -13.46 7.57 -6.95
N PHE A 5 -12.60 7.04 -6.09
CA PHE A 5 -12.21 7.63 -4.80
C PHE A 5 -10.68 7.76 -4.68
N PRO A 6 -10.01 8.41 -5.65
CA PRO A 6 -8.55 8.56 -5.63
C PRO A 6 -8.12 9.37 -4.39
N GLY A 7 -7.03 8.93 -3.76
CA GLY A 7 -6.46 9.58 -2.58
C GLY A 7 -7.25 9.40 -1.28
N THR A 8 -8.44 8.77 -1.32
CA THR A 8 -9.23 8.49 -0.12
C THR A 8 -9.55 7.02 0.07
N LEU A 9 -9.28 6.19 -0.93
CA LEU A 9 -9.37 4.74 -0.88
C LEU A 9 -8.07 4.15 -1.41
N ILE A 10 -7.33 3.48 -0.53
CA ILE A 10 -6.11 2.74 -0.86
C ILE A 10 -6.38 1.26 -0.60
N SER A 11 -6.00 0.40 -1.52
CA SER A 11 -6.13 -1.05 -1.36
C SER A 11 -4.78 -1.74 -1.45
N THR A 12 -4.67 -2.93 -0.87
CA THR A 12 -3.58 -3.87 -1.11
C THR A 12 -4.18 -5.24 -1.37
N GLU A 13 -3.84 -5.84 -2.51
CA GLU A 13 -4.28 -7.18 -2.87
C GLU A 13 -3.22 -8.21 -2.44
N TRP A 14 -3.66 -9.24 -1.72
CA TRP A 14 -2.83 -10.33 -1.22
C TRP A 14 -3.25 -11.63 -1.90
N HIS A 15 -2.46 -12.10 -2.86
CA HIS A 15 -2.80 -13.28 -3.64
C HIS A 15 -2.33 -14.57 -2.97
N SER A 16 -3.24 -15.57 -2.94
CA SER A 16 -2.93 -16.90 -2.44
C SER A 16 -2.21 -17.71 -3.51
N PRO A 17 -1.02 -18.27 -3.23
CA PRO A 17 -0.35 -19.15 -4.18
C PRO A 17 -1.24 -20.37 -4.52
N GLY A 18 -1.40 -20.66 -5.80
CA GLY A 18 -2.18 -21.79 -6.32
C GLY A 18 -3.66 -21.53 -6.60
N TYR A 19 -4.16 -20.30 -6.39
CA TYR A 19 -5.51 -19.88 -6.78
C TYR A 19 -5.51 -18.71 -7.76
N THR A 20 -4.37 -18.25 -8.16
CA THR A 20 -4.22 -17.16 -9.13
C THR A 20 -4.46 -17.69 -10.54
N PRO A 21 -5.41 -17.14 -11.28
CA PRO A 21 -5.52 -17.37 -12.70
C PRO A 21 -4.31 -16.74 -13.41
N GLY A 22 -3.53 -17.53 -14.16
CA GLY A 22 -2.28 -17.04 -14.74
C GLY A 22 -1.17 -16.90 -13.70
N ASP A 23 -0.74 -18.02 -13.10
CA ASP A 23 0.23 -18.11 -12.00
C ASP A 23 1.53 -17.33 -12.20
N SER A 24 1.87 -16.92 -13.43
CA SER A 24 3.03 -16.11 -13.76
C SER A 24 2.84 -14.62 -13.54
N ASP A 25 1.60 -14.13 -13.45
CA ASP A 25 1.32 -12.68 -13.37
C ASP A 25 1.41 -12.15 -11.93
N PHE A 26 1.34 -13.06 -10.95
CA PHE A 26 1.38 -12.73 -9.52
C PHE A 26 2.45 -13.55 -8.83
N GLU A 27 3.71 -13.29 -9.16
CA GLU A 27 4.82 -13.95 -8.48
C GLU A 27 4.80 -13.67 -6.98
N GLU A 28 5.41 -14.58 -6.23
CA GLU A 28 5.35 -14.60 -4.77
C GLU A 28 5.68 -13.24 -4.15
N CYS A 29 4.85 -12.79 -3.23
CA CYS A 29 5.17 -11.67 -2.37
C CYS A 29 6.26 -12.08 -1.38
N TYR A 30 7.37 -11.35 -1.36
CA TYR A 30 8.44 -11.55 -0.40
C TYR A 30 8.01 -10.98 0.97
N TYR A 31 8.14 -11.78 1.99
CA TYR A 31 7.83 -11.41 3.36
C TYR A 31 9.11 -11.38 4.20
N TYR A 32 9.32 -10.31 4.96
CA TYR A 32 10.55 -10.11 5.73
C TYR A 32 10.86 -11.23 6.74
N ASP A 33 9.84 -11.96 7.21
CA ASP A 33 9.98 -13.03 8.21
C ASP A 33 9.95 -14.46 7.62
N ASN A 34 9.90 -14.61 6.29
CA ASN A 34 9.96 -15.87 5.54
C ASN A 34 8.99 -17.00 5.96
N PHE A 35 7.92 -16.70 6.70
CA PHE A 35 6.93 -17.70 7.11
C PHE A 35 5.67 -17.66 6.24
N GLY A 36 5.63 -18.52 5.20
CA GLY A 36 4.40 -18.79 4.44
C GLY A 36 3.96 -17.74 3.44
N GLY A 37 4.86 -16.79 3.08
CA GLY A 37 4.56 -15.69 2.17
C GLY A 37 3.61 -14.65 2.75
N CYS A 38 3.51 -13.50 2.08
CA CYS A 38 2.70 -12.36 2.56
C CYS A 38 1.23 -12.71 2.76
N TYR A 39 0.63 -13.48 1.84
CA TYR A 39 -0.76 -13.91 1.94
C TYR A 39 -1.04 -14.67 3.23
N GLY A 40 -0.20 -15.67 3.56
CA GLY A 40 -0.38 -16.47 4.77
C GLY A 40 -0.22 -15.65 6.04
N ALA A 41 0.77 -14.76 6.09
CA ALA A 41 0.99 -13.87 7.22
C ALA A 41 -0.17 -12.88 7.41
N ARG A 42 -0.60 -12.22 6.33
CA ARG A 42 -1.71 -11.25 6.38
C ARG A 42 -3.04 -11.93 6.67
N GLY A 43 -3.32 -13.07 6.03
CA GLY A 43 -4.52 -13.87 6.28
C GLY A 43 -4.62 -14.38 7.71
N ASN A 44 -3.49 -14.77 8.32
CA ASN A 44 -3.46 -15.18 9.73
C ASN A 44 -3.74 -14.01 10.67
N LEU A 45 -3.24 -12.81 10.37
CA LEU A 45 -3.50 -11.61 11.17
C LEU A 45 -5.00 -11.36 11.33
N PHE A 46 -5.78 -11.48 10.25
CA PHE A 46 -7.23 -11.26 10.23
C PHE A 46 -8.04 -12.55 10.38
N ASN A 47 -7.40 -13.70 10.64
CA ASN A 47 -8.06 -15.01 10.76
C ASN A 47 -8.93 -15.34 9.54
N VAL A 48 -8.44 -15.08 8.33
CA VAL A 48 -9.14 -15.29 7.07
C VAL A 48 -9.46 -16.77 6.88
N GLY A 49 -10.75 -17.12 6.92
CA GLY A 49 -11.23 -18.50 6.79
C GLY A 49 -11.61 -18.94 5.37
N GLY A 50 -11.56 -18.04 4.41
CA GLY A 50 -11.93 -18.32 3.01
C GLY A 50 -11.68 -17.13 2.10
N ILE A 51 -11.60 -17.37 0.78
CA ILE A 51 -11.38 -16.35 -0.23
C ILE A 51 -12.50 -16.36 -1.28
N PRO A 52 -12.76 -15.22 -1.95
CA PRO A 52 -12.20 -13.89 -1.68
C PRO A 52 -12.60 -13.36 -0.30
N HIS A 53 -11.74 -12.53 0.27
CA HIS A 53 -11.96 -11.88 1.55
C HIS A 53 -11.46 -10.43 1.48
N THR A 54 -12.19 -9.51 2.08
CA THR A 54 -11.81 -8.08 2.16
C THR A 54 -11.87 -7.60 3.60
N GLU A 55 -10.88 -6.81 3.99
CA GLU A 55 -10.81 -6.11 5.26
C GLU A 55 -10.82 -4.60 5.01
N TRP A 56 -11.62 -3.87 5.77
CA TRP A 56 -11.80 -2.43 5.66
C TRP A 56 -11.42 -1.77 6.98
N ASN A 57 -10.25 -1.19 7.02
CA ASN A 57 -9.61 -0.57 8.20
C ASN A 57 -9.56 -1.46 9.46
N GLY A 58 -9.71 -2.81 9.30
CA GLY A 58 -9.83 -3.73 10.42
C GLY A 58 -11.16 -3.64 11.19
N GLU A 59 -12.17 -2.92 10.67
CA GLU A 59 -13.47 -2.71 11.30
C GLU A 59 -14.60 -3.47 10.62
N TYR A 60 -14.52 -3.65 9.31
CA TYR A 60 -15.50 -4.38 8.51
C TYR A 60 -14.81 -5.42 7.67
N ASP A 61 -15.45 -6.58 7.55
CA ASP A 61 -14.98 -7.64 6.69
C ASP A 61 -16.10 -8.19 5.80
N LEU A 62 -15.71 -8.79 4.70
CA LEU A 62 -16.59 -9.53 3.83
C LEU A 62 -15.88 -10.74 3.24
N THR A 63 -16.38 -11.94 3.54
CA THR A 63 -15.91 -13.20 2.96
C THR A 63 -16.88 -13.71 1.91
N GLY A 64 -16.35 -14.11 0.75
CA GLY A 64 -17.12 -14.61 -0.37
C GLY A 64 -17.29 -13.57 -1.47
N GLY A 65 -17.84 -14.03 -2.58
CA GLY A 65 -18.12 -13.21 -3.76
C GLY A 65 -19.51 -13.55 -4.32
N TRP A 66 -19.88 -12.88 -5.38
CA TRP A 66 -21.15 -13.11 -6.08
C TRP A 66 -20.93 -13.98 -7.30
N ALA A 67 -21.82 -14.95 -7.49
CA ALA A 67 -21.77 -15.85 -8.63
C ALA A 67 -22.11 -15.14 -9.95
N ASN A 68 -21.60 -15.69 -11.05
CA ASN A 68 -21.92 -15.29 -12.42
C ASN A 68 -21.47 -13.87 -12.84
N GLY A 69 -20.38 -13.37 -12.25
CA GLY A 69 -19.82 -12.06 -12.62
C GLY A 69 -20.71 -10.87 -12.23
N ASN A 70 -21.74 -11.07 -11.40
CA ASN A 70 -22.54 -9.97 -10.86
C ASN A 70 -21.77 -9.26 -9.75
N TRP A 71 -21.20 -8.10 -10.03
CA TRP A 71 -20.37 -7.31 -9.12
C TRP A 71 -21.16 -6.23 -8.35
N GLU A 72 -22.34 -5.83 -8.84
CA GLU A 72 -23.11 -4.74 -8.24
C GLU A 72 -23.43 -4.94 -6.76
N PRO A 73 -23.84 -6.15 -6.29
CA PRO A 73 -24.05 -6.33 -4.84
C PRO A 73 -22.79 -6.19 -4.00
N ALA A 74 -21.60 -6.57 -4.54
CA ALA A 74 -20.34 -6.33 -3.85
C ALA A 74 -20.04 -4.83 -3.75
N TYR A 75 -20.26 -4.10 -4.84
CA TYR A 75 -20.09 -2.65 -4.86
C TYR A 75 -20.99 -1.95 -3.81
N ASP A 76 -22.25 -2.35 -3.69
CA ASP A 76 -23.18 -1.80 -2.70
C ASP A 76 -22.70 -2.02 -1.25
N TYR A 77 -22.10 -3.18 -0.96
CA TYR A 77 -21.47 -3.43 0.35
C TYR A 77 -20.24 -2.54 0.55
N PHE A 78 -19.35 -2.49 -0.42
CA PHE A 78 -18.09 -1.76 -0.33
C PHE A 78 -18.30 -0.26 -0.23
N ILE A 79 -19.24 0.31 -0.98
CA ILE A 79 -19.59 1.73 -0.84
C ILE A 79 -20.22 2.03 0.54
N GLY A 80 -20.94 1.05 1.11
CA GLY A 80 -21.45 1.14 2.46
C GLY A 80 -20.34 1.23 3.51
N PHE A 81 -19.29 0.38 3.42
CA PHE A 81 -18.12 0.44 4.30
C PHE A 81 -17.34 1.74 4.10
N TYR A 82 -17.04 2.09 2.85
CA TYR A 82 -16.36 3.35 2.54
C TYR A 82 -17.05 4.57 3.16
N ASN A 83 -18.38 4.69 2.99
CA ASN A 83 -19.15 5.82 3.53
C ASN A 83 -19.17 5.89 5.07
N GLN A 84 -18.91 4.78 5.75
CA GLN A 84 -18.80 4.75 7.21
C GLN A 84 -17.41 5.12 7.70
N LEU A 85 -16.38 4.85 6.89
CA LEU A 85 -14.98 5.04 7.25
C LEU A 85 -14.42 6.39 6.79
N ILE A 86 -14.91 6.92 5.66
CA ILE A 86 -14.40 8.17 5.12
C ILE A 86 -14.64 9.35 6.08
N GLY A 87 -13.61 10.15 6.30
CA GLY A 87 -13.66 11.29 7.20
C GLY A 87 -13.55 10.93 8.68
N SER A 88 -13.21 9.66 9.01
CA SER A 88 -12.81 9.31 10.37
C SER A 88 -11.56 10.10 10.76
N GLU A 89 -11.58 10.68 11.96
CA GLU A 89 -10.42 11.41 12.47
C GLU A 89 -9.31 10.43 12.88
N THR A 90 -8.08 10.80 12.58
CA THR A 90 -6.88 10.07 12.98
C THR A 90 -5.89 11.04 13.63
N PRO A 91 -5.14 10.63 14.67
CA PRO A 91 -4.09 11.45 15.25
C PRO A 91 -2.78 11.39 14.44
N TYR A 92 -2.71 10.59 13.37
CA TYR A 92 -1.48 10.33 12.62
C TYR A 92 -1.52 10.96 11.24
N ASP A 93 -0.37 11.48 10.82
CA ASP A 93 -0.06 11.81 9.44
C ASP A 93 1.13 10.98 8.97
N ILE A 94 1.14 10.57 7.69
CA ILE A 94 2.21 9.77 7.08
C ILE A 94 2.73 10.52 5.87
N VAL A 95 4.04 10.77 5.86
CA VAL A 95 4.75 11.31 4.71
C VAL A 95 5.73 10.27 4.20
N ILE A 96 5.63 9.93 2.90
CA ILE A 96 6.53 9.03 2.21
C ILE A 96 7.43 9.88 1.32
N ASN A 97 8.75 9.80 1.53
CA ASN A 97 9.77 10.42 0.71
C ASN A 97 10.77 9.37 0.25
N GLY A 98 11.59 9.71 -0.74
CA GLY A 98 12.64 8.81 -1.20
C GLY A 98 13.29 9.27 -2.49
N PHE A 99 14.19 8.43 -2.99
CA PHE A 99 14.81 8.62 -4.33
C PHE A 99 15.10 7.26 -4.95
N LYS A 100 15.18 7.25 -6.29
CA LYS A 100 15.59 6.08 -7.07
C LYS A 100 17.01 6.25 -7.59
N ASP A 101 17.82 5.17 -7.47
CA ASP A 101 19.09 5.02 -8.17
C ASP A 101 19.01 3.73 -9.01
N GLY A 102 18.65 3.88 -10.28
CA GLY A 102 18.34 2.74 -11.14
C GLY A 102 17.12 1.94 -10.64
N LEU A 103 17.34 0.70 -10.26
CA LEU A 103 16.30 -0.18 -9.70
C LEU A 103 16.27 -0.17 -8.17
N THR A 104 17.24 0.46 -7.53
CA THR A 104 17.27 0.64 -6.08
C THR A 104 16.36 1.79 -5.67
N VAL A 105 15.40 1.53 -4.84
CA VAL A 105 14.51 2.54 -4.23
C VAL A 105 14.93 2.75 -2.78
N ASN A 106 15.29 3.98 -2.44
CA ASN A 106 15.55 4.40 -1.06
C ASN A 106 14.33 5.17 -0.56
N TYR A 107 13.89 4.91 0.65
CA TYR A 107 12.70 5.55 1.22
C TYR A 107 12.92 6.01 2.65
N ASP A 108 12.21 7.08 3.00
CA ASP A 108 12.00 7.59 4.34
C ASP A 108 10.50 7.75 4.59
N ILE A 109 9.96 7.03 5.57
CA ILE A 109 8.56 7.11 5.96
C ILE A 109 8.50 7.78 7.32
N THR A 110 7.93 8.97 7.37
CA THR A 110 7.77 9.72 8.61
C THR A 110 6.32 9.69 9.05
N VAL A 111 6.08 9.16 10.25
CA VAL A 111 4.80 9.24 10.94
C VAL A 111 4.87 10.35 11.95
N SER A 112 3.93 11.28 11.93
CA SER A 112 3.79 12.37 12.90
C SER A 112 2.42 12.35 13.58
N MET A 113 2.33 13.01 14.72
CA MET A 113 1.09 13.06 15.51
C MET A 113 0.59 14.49 15.70
N ASP A 114 -0.69 14.72 15.39
CA ASP A 114 -1.39 15.98 15.63
C ASP A 114 -2.06 16.01 17.02
N ASP A 115 -2.46 14.84 17.52
CA ASP A 115 -3.11 14.65 18.81
C ASP A 115 -2.45 13.52 19.63
N ASN A 116 -2.67 13.54 20.95
CA ASN A 116 -2.17 12.48 21.83
C ASN A 116 -2.93 11.17 21.58
N HIS A 117 -2.20 10.08 21.44
CA HIS A 117 -2.76 8.73 21.31
C HIS A 117 -1.82 7.70 21.95
N SER A 118 -2.36 6.57 22.40
CA SER A 118 -1.53 5.50 22.98
C SER A 118 -0.68 4.83 21.91
N SER A 119 0.62 4.68 22.16
CA SER A 119 1.52 3.87 21.31
C SER A 119 1.34 2.36 21.48
N GLN A 120 0.49 1.91 22.43
CA GLN A 120 0.33 0.48 22.71
C GLN A 120 -0.23 -0.28 21.51
N ASN A 121 0.55 -1.27 21.04
CA ASN A 121 0.27 -2.12 19.89
C ASN A 121 0.21 -1.37 18.53
N GLN A 122 0.63 -0.11 18.48
CA GLN A 122 0.71 0.60 17.21
C GLN A 122 1.92 0.11 16.41
N LYS A 123 1.69 -0.20 15.15
CA LYS A 123 2.71 -0.65 14.21
C LYS A 123 2.65 0.19 12.95
N VAL A 124 3.82 0.36 12.33
CA VAL A 124 3.93 0.89 10.97
C VAL A 124 4.26 -0.26 10.03
N GLU A 125 3.42 -0.48 9.06
CA GLU A 125 3.64 -1.46 8.00
C GLU A 125 4.18 -0.78 6.76
N ILE A 126 5.16 -1.39 6.11
CA ILE A 126 5.80 -0.90 4.89
C ILE A 126 5.73 -2.00 3.84
N ILE A 127 5.00 -1.71 2.75
CA ILE A 127 4.63 -2.70 1.74
C ILE A 127 4.94 -2.12 0.36
N VAL A 128 5.62 -2.89 -0.48
CA VAL A 128 5.76 -2.60 -1.91
C VAL A 128 4.65 -3.30 -2.65
N VAL A 129 3.99 -2.58 -3.52
CA VAL A 129 2.92 -3.10 -4.38
C VAL A 129 3.18 -2.75 -5.84
N GLU A 130 2.62 -3.55 -6.74
CA GLU A 130 2.53 -3.24 -8.16
C GLU A 130 1.07 -3.01 -8.53
N ASP A 131 0.77 -1.88 -9.16
CA ASP A 131 -0.57 -1.51 -9.58
C ASP A 131 -0.83 -1.86 -11.05
N LYS A 132 -2.10 -2.14 -11.38
CA LYS A 132 -2.59 -2.33 -12.75
C LYS A 132 -1.96 -3.51 -13.50
N ILE A 133 -1.79 -4.65 -12.83
CA ILE A 133 -1.35 -5.88 -13.48
C ILE A 133 -2.52 -6.45 -14.28
N MET A 134 -2.39 -6.45 -15.61
CA MET A 134 -3.42 -7.03 -16.50
C MET A 134 -3.34 -8.55 -16.48
N SER A 135 -4.32 -9.21 -15.87
CA SER A 135 -4.37 -10.66 -15.73
C SER A 135 -5.70 -11.25 -16.16
N TYR A 136 -5.67 -12.48 -16.69
CA TYR A 136 -6.87 -13.22 -17.07
C TYR A 136 -7.45 -13.97 -15.90
N TRP A 137 -8.62 -13.56 -15.47
CA TRP A 137 -9.31 -14.18 -14.33
C TRP A 137 -10.26 -15.29 -14.79
N THR A 138 -9.87 -16.53 -14.56
CA THR A 138 -10.63 -17.71 -15.00
C THR A 138 -12.05 -17.73 -14.46
N GLY A 139 -12.27 -17.30 -13.23
CA GLY A 139 -13.60 -17.25 -12.61
C GLY A 139 -14.56 -16.24 -13.25
N ALA A 140 -14.04 -15.15 -13.79
CA ALA A 140 -14.78 -14.12 -14.50
C ALA A 140 -14.75 -14.34 -16.02
N SER A 141 -13.83 -15.16 -16.53
CA SER A 141 -13.59 -15.42 -17.97
C SER A 141 -13.22 -14.16 -18.75
N GLU A 142 -12.53 -13.23 -18.13
CA GLU A 142 -12.10 -11.96 -18.75
C GLU A 142 -10.78 -11.45 -18.14
N TYR A 143 -10.18 -10.43 -18.79
CA TYR A 143 -9.01 -9.75 -18.26
C TYR A 143 -9.43 -8.65 -17.29
N HIS A 144 -8.74 -8.58 -16.18
CA HIS A 144 -8.88 -7.54 -15.16
C HIS A 144 -7.53 -6.92 -14.84
N ASN A 145 -7.54 -5.66 -14.42
CA ASN A 145 -6.41 -5.06 -13.73
C ASN A 145 -6.46 -5.44 -12.25
N ALA A 146 -5.50 -6.25 -11.81
CA ALA A 146 -5.23 -6.38 -10.38
C ALA A 146 -4.62 -5.07 -9.87
N ARG A 147 -5.03 -4.65 -8.68
CA ARG A 147 -4.71 -3.32 -8.17
C ARG A 147 -3.88 -3.41 -6.89
N ASN A 148 -2.74 -2.72 -6.88
CA ASN A 148 -1.86 -2.68 -5.71
C ASN A 148 -1.55 -4.09 -5.15
N VAL A 149 -1.12 -4.99 -6.03
CA VAL A 149 -0.74 -6.36 -5.66
C VAL A 149 0.53 -6.33 -4.81
N ALA A 150 0.47 -6.92 -3.63
CA ALA A 150 1.62 -6.98 -2.73
C ALA A 150 2.76 -7.78 -3.36
N ARG A 151 3.93 -7.15 -3.51
CA ARG A 151 5.15 -7.74 -4.05
C ARG A 151 6.21 -7.97 -2.97
N TYR A 152 6.27 -7.08 -1.98
CA TYR A 152 7.20 -7.19 -0.88
C TYR A 152 6.62 -6.53 0.38
N TRP A 153 6.43 -7.30 1.44
CA TRP A 153 6.16 -6.76 2.77
C TRP A 153 7.49 -6.54 3.47
N ILE A 154 8.01 -5.31 3.42
CA ILE A 154 9.36 -4.97 3.85
C ILE A 154 9.52 -5.12 5.36
N SER A 155 8.60 -4.54 6.13
CA SER A 155 8.70 -4.58 7.60
C SER A 155 7.38 -4.27 8.30
N THR A 156 7.35 -4.59 9.57
CA THR A 156 6.35 -4.18 10.55
C THR A 156 7.09 -3.64 11.77
N GLU A 157 7.10 -2.33 11.92
CA GLU A 157 7.90 -1.62 12.93
C GLU A 157 7.04 -1.17 14.13
N ASP A 158 7.65 -1.08 15.31
CA ASP A 158 6.99 -0.47 16.47
C ASP A 158 6.89 1.05 16.31
N LEU A 159 5.69 1.61 16.53
CA LEU A 159 5.48 3.05 16.59
C LEU A 159 5.44 3.50 18.06
N ASP A 160 6.50 4.19 18.48
CA ASP A 160 6.73 4.52 19.89
C ASP A 160 6.25 5.93 20.29
N ILE A 161 5.82 6.75 19.32
CA ILE A 161 5.29 8.10 19.57
C ILE A 161 3.89 8.05 20.19
N SER A 162 3.58 8.99 21.07
CA SER A 162 2.30 9.01 21.80
C SER A 162 1.74 10.41 22.08
N SER A 163 2.48 11.45 21.73
CA SER A 163 2.11 12.84 22.04
C SER A 163 2.05 13.71 20.79
N ALA A 164 1.16 14.68 20.78
CA ALA A 164 1.08 15.67 19.73
C ALA A 164 2.43 16.36 19.47
N GLY A 165 2.81 16.48 18.21
CA GLY A 165 4.09 17.06 17.78
C GLY A 165 5.27 16.10 17.78
N GLU A 166 5.10 14.85 18.24
CA GLU A 166 6.12 13.80 18.07
C GLU A 166 6.10 13.24 16.65
N SER A 167 7.25 12.77 16.19
CA SER A 167 7.40 12.06 14.91
C SER A 167 8.43 10.96 15.01
N GLN A 168 8.28 9.93 14.17
CA GLN A 168 9.23 8.82 14.05
C GLN A 168 9.41 8.50 12.56
N THR A 169 10.67 8.34 12.13
CA THR A 169 11.01 8.05 10.73
C THR A 169 11.57 6.64 10.62
N PHE A 170 11.15 5.93 9.59
CA PHE A 170 11.57 4.59 9.21
C PHE A 170 12.22 4.67 7.83
N SER A 171 13.52 4.38 7.76
CA SER A 171 14.31 4.47 6.54
C SER A 171 14.76 3.11 6.07
N GLY A 172 14.83 2.91 4.76
CA GLY A 172 15.30 1.68 4.17
C GLY A 172 15.45 1.74 2.66
N SER A 173 15.68 0.59 2.07
CA SER A 173 15.75 0.44 0.62
C SER A 173 15.29 -0.93 0.16
N PHE A 174 14.86 -1.02 -1.10
CA PHE A 174 14.58 -2.27 -1.79
C PHE A 174 14.98 -2.18 -3.25
N GLU A 175 15.11 -3.34 -3.90
CA GLU A 175 15.37 -3.46 -5.33
C GLU A 175 14.07 -3.79 -6.06
N ILE A 176 13.82 -3.12 -7.19
CA ILE A 176 12.74 -3.48 -8.11
C ILE A 176 13.21 -4.67 -8.95
N ASP A 177 12.44 -5.75 -8.93
CA ASP A 177 12.66 -6.89 -9.82
C ASP A 177 12.06 -6.59 -11.20
N GLU A 178 12.86 -6.00 -12.10
CA GLU A 178 12.41 -5.62 -13.45
C GLU A 178 12.06 -6.81 -14.36
N GLU A 179 12.46 -8.03 -13.98
CA GLU A 179 12.09 -9.24 -14.72
C GLU A 179 10.67 -9.70 -14.37
N ALA A 180 10.19 -9.38 -13.15
CA ALA A 180 8.91 -9.81 -12.62
C ALA A 180 7.89 -8.67 -12.48
N TRP A 181 8.34 -7.43 -12.26
CA TRP A 181 7.48 -6.27 -11.99
C TRP A 181 7.61 -5.21 -13.08
N ASN A 182 6.52 -4.49 -13.34
CA ASN A 182 6.58 -3.28 -14.15
C ASN A 182 7.07 -2.10 -13.29
N PRO A 183 8.31 -1.58 -13.49
CA PRO A 183 8.88 -0.52 -12.66
C PRO A 183 8.04 0.77 -12.61
N ASP A 184 7.25 1.04 -13.68
CA ASP A 184 6.39 2.23 -13.74
C ASP A 184 5.12 2.12 -12.87
N SER A 185 4.81 0.91 -12.43
CA SER A 185 3.61 0.59 -11.64
C SER A 185 3.91 0.30 -10.18
N VAL A 186 5.18 0.41 -9.77
CA VAL A 186 5.59 0.13 -8.38
C VAL A 186 5.23 1.30 -7.48
N LYS A 187 4.60 0.98 -6.35
CA LYS A 187 4.27 1.93 -5.29
C LYS A 187 4.78 1.41 -3.95
N ILE A 188 5.01 2.32 -3.03
CA ILE A 188 5.15 2.00 -1.61
C ILE A 188 3.86 2.41 -0.89
N ILE A 189 3.38 1.53 -0.01
CA ILE A 189 2.25 1.80 0.88
C ILE A 189 2.77 1.70 2.30
N SER A 190 2.42 2.69 3.12
CA SER A 190 2.66 2.63 4.56
C SER A 190 1.36 2.88 5.31
N MET A 191 1.17 2.14 6.41
CA MET A 191 -0.01 2.30 7.26
C MET A 191 0.34 2.21 8.74
N VAL A 192 -0.36 3.01 9.55
CA VAL A 192 -0.38 2.86 11.02
C VAL A 192 -1.54 1.95 11.38
N GLN A 193 -1.22 0.78 11.93
CA GLN A 193 -2.19 -0.23 12.33
C GLN A 193 -2.03 -0.64 13.79
N ASN A 194 -3.14 -0.76 14.52
CA ASN A 194 -3.14 -1.29 15.87
C ASN A 194 -3.24 -2.82 15.87
N TYR A 195 -2.20 -3.52 16.30
CA TYR A 195 -2.16 -4.99 16.34
C TYR A 195 -2.95 -5.61 17.50
N GLY A 196 -3.54 -4.81 18.38
CA GLY A 196 -4.44 -5.29 19.44
C GLY A 196 -5.91 -5.44 19.00
N ASN A 197 -6.34 -4.64 18.03
CA ASN A 197 -7.71 -4.66 17.49
C ASN A 197 -7.79 -4.59 15.97
N TYR A 198 -6.63 -4.57 15.30
CA TYR A 198 -6.45 -4.54 13.83
C TYR A 198 -6.89 -3.25 13.12
N HIS A 199 -7.34 -2.24 13.87
CA HIS A 199 -7.76 -0.95 13.29
C HIS A 199 -6.60 -0.27 12.56
N VAL A 200 -6.84 0.14 11.30
CA VAL A 200 -5.93 0.97 10.51
C VAL A 200 -6.31 2.43 10.72
N HIS A 201 -5.43 3.18 11.38
CA HIS A 201 -5.64 4.59 11.71
C HIS A 201 -5.37 5.52 10.53
N GLN A 202 -4.31 5.24 9.77
CA GLN A 202 -3.87 6.05 8.65
C GLN A 202 -3.16 5.17 7.62
N VAL A 203 -3.28 5.54 6.35
CA VAL A 203 -2.57 4.89 5.25
C VAL A 203 -2.17 5.93 4.21
N GLN A 204 -0.99 5.75 3.63
CA GLN A 204 -0.49 6.58 2.52
C GLN A 204 0.12 5.69 1.45
N GLU A 205 -0.01 6.08 0.17
CA GLU A 205 0.70 5.46 -0.95
C GLU A 205 1.43 6.51 -1.78
N LEU A 206 2.55 6.11 -2.36
CA LEU A 206 3.28 6.93 -3.33
C LEU A 206 3.88 6.04 -4.42
N ASN A 207 3.76 6.45 -5.69
CA ASN A 207 4.47 5.80 -6.78
C ASN A 207 5.96 6.15 -6.69
N VAL A 208 6.83 5.14 -6.79
CA VAL A 208 8.28 5.35 -6.65
C VAL A 208 8.90 6.21 -7.76
N ASN A 209 8.18 6.44 -8.85
CA ASN A 209 8.60 7.38 -9.89
C ASN A 209 8.23 8.84 -9.58
N GLU A 210 7.45 9.09 -8.52
CA GLU A 210 7.14 10.43 -8.02
C GLU A 210 8.15 10.90 -6.97
N PHE A 211 9.10 10.04 -6.56
CA PHE A 211 10.16 10.39 -5.62
C PHE A 211 11.10 11.45 -6.22
N ASP A 212 11.74 12.21 -5.35
CA ASP A 212 12.73 13.22 -5.70
C ASP A 212 14.01 12.56 -6.25
N THR A 213 14.21 12.59 -7.58
CA THR A 213 15.29 11.84 -8.25
C THR A 213 16.66 12.48 -8.06
N ASP A 214 16.77 13.80 -8.10
CA ASP A 214 18.02 14.54 -7.98
C ASP A 214 18.29 15.09 -6.57
N GLN A 215 17.36 14.82 -5.65
CA GLN A 215 17.44 15.14 -4.22
C GLN A 215 17.53 16.66 -3.97
N ASP A 216 16.84 17.45 -4.77
CA ASP A 216 16.81 18.90 -4.63
C ASP A 216 15.71 19.39 -3.65
N GLY A 217 14.85 18.47 -3.19
CA GLY A 217 13.74 18.73 -2.26
C GLY A 217 12.41 18.96 -2.98
N VAL A 218 12.35 18.78 -4.30
CA VAL A 218 11.12 18.85 -5.09
C VAL A 218 10.82 17.47 -5.67
N MET A 219 9.60 17.00 -5.43
CA MET A 219 9.17 15.68 -5.93
C MET A 219 9.07 15.71 -7.46
N ASN A 220 9.38 14.60 -8.12
CA ASN A 220 9.42 14.49 -9.59
C ASN A 220 8.17 15.00 -10.31
N ASN A 221 6.99 14.90 -9.70
CA ASN A 221 5.72 15.39 -10.28
C ASN A 221 5.55 16.91 -10.22
N GLU A 222 6.38 17.59 -9.43
CA GLU A 222 6.41 19.05 -9.26
C GLU A 222 7.69 19.69 -9.78
N ASP A 223 8.68 18.84 -10.14
CA ASP A 223 10.01 19.26 -10.58
C ASP A 223 10.04 19.53 -12.09
N ASN A 224 10.62 20.69 -12.47
CA ASN A 224 10.82 21.10 -13.85
C ASN A 224 12.08 20.53 -14.49
N CYS A 225 13.01 19.93 -13.70
CA CYS A 225 14.30 19.40 -14.12
C CYS A 225 14.68 18.09 -13.41
N LEU A 226 13.96 17.02 -13.60
CA LEU A 226 14.02 15.73 -12.89
C LEU A 226 15.42 15.12 -12.60
N SER A 227 16.48 15.61 -13.16
CA SER A 227 17.84 15.07 -13.04
C SER A 227 18.91 16.15 -12.77
N GLU A 228 18.50 17.37 -12.53
CA GLU A 228 19.38 18.52 -12.32
C GLU A 228 18.98 19.24 -11.03
N TYR A 229 19.80 19.11 -10.00
CA TYR A 229 19.59 19.72 -8.68
C TYR A 229 19.29 21.24 -8.80
N ASN A 230 18.03 21.63 -8.72
CA ASN A 230 17.56 23.02 -8.86
C ASN A 230 16.41 23.36 -7.91
N PRO A 231 16.65 23.32 -6.57
CA PRO A 231 15.59 23.48 -5.55
C PRO A 231 14.79 24.78 -5.64
N GLY A 232 15.25 25.74 -6.39
CA GLY A 232 14.53 26.99 -6.71
C GLY A 232 13.67 26.91 -7.96
N GLN A 233 13.64 25.77 -8.65
CA GLN A 233 12.89 25.50 -9.90
C GLN A 233 13.18 26.54 -10.99
N GLU A 234 14.42 26.97 -11.09
CA GLU A 234 14.88 27.97 -12.05
C GLU A 234 15.08 27.31 -13.42
N ASP A 235 14.47 27.86 -14.47
CA ASP A 235 14.76 27.45 -15.85
C ASP A 235 16.19 27.86 -16.19
N ILE A 236 17.06 26.90 -16.44
CA ILE A 236 18.41 27.12 -16.92
C ILE A 236 18.38 26.91 -18.46
N ASP A 237 17.89 27.88 -19.20
CA ASP A 237 17.97 27.93 -20.65
C ASP A 237 19.41 28.35 -21.13
#